data_557dd7c244a77b9496cf1785da7ceb29
#
_entry.id   557dd7c244a77b9496cf1785da7ceb29
#
_cell.length_a   1.000
_cell.length_b   1.000
_cell.length_c   1.000
_cell.angle_alpha   90.00
_cell.angle_beta   90.00
_cell.angle_gamma   90.00
#
_symmetry.space_group_name_H-M   'P 1'
#
loop_
_entity.id
_entity.type
_entity.pdbx_description
1 polymer ?
#
loop_
_entity_poly.entity_id
_entity_poly.type
_entity_poly.pdbx_seq_one_letter_code
_entity_poly.pdbx_strand_id
1 'polypeptide(L)'
;MFHKLASKGTAAIYATDIILSVLMCAPRSVYPWDIVIVREGDKVFFDKRDGGPFDTVTVNENAADPPQDSTAPNPSNSNEKAPEPPSINTATSLSQEATYINQNFGFQSVIETSPPPAVNLYKPNPFYGPDETEPLASCGYRYRVFDLGITENEDIKICVRTEVDAYLPGQGNPQQGQGLTTIRALNEFDPRAPGAGGAPDWRSKLDSQRGAVVATEMKNNSCKLAKWTVQSILAGAEQMKIG
;
A
#
# COMPACT_ATOMS: atom_id res chain seq x y z
N MET A 1 4.22 2.73 -19.59
CA MET A 1 4.70 1.32 -19.67
C MET A 1 3.58 0.35 -20.03
N PHE A 2 2.41 0.39 -19.39
CA PHE A 2 1.26 -0.47 -19.75
C PHE A 2 0.88 -0.41 -21.22
N HIS A 3 0.70 0.77 -21.82
CA HIS A 3 0.40 0.89 -23.26
C HIS A 3 1.44 0.20 -24.14
N LYS A 4 2.72 0.22 -23.74
CA LYS A 4 3.78 -0.47 -24.47
C LYS A 4 3.70 -2.00 -24.34
N LEU A 5 3.23 -2.51 -23.20
CA LEU A 5 2.98 -3.94 -23.01
C LEU A 5 1.69 -4.36 -23.71
N ALA A 6 0.67 -3.51 -23.68
CA ALA A 6 -0.60 -3.73 -24.36
C ALA A 6 -0.41 -3.83 -25.88
N SER A 7 0.41 -2.95 -26.47
CA SER A 7 0.71 -3.00 -27.90
C SER A 7 1.45 -4.28 -28.34
N LYS A 8 2.07 -4.99 -27.40
CA LYS A 8 2.71 -6.30 -27.63
C LYS A 8 1.78 -7.50 -27.43
N GLY A 9 0.51 -7.26 -27.05
CA GLY A 9 -0.44 -8.34 -26.80
C GLY A 9 -0.12 -9.20 -25.57
N THR A 10 0.56 -8.62 -24.55
CA THR A 10 1.04 -9.39 -23.39
C THR A 10 -0.10 -9.93 -22.53
N ALA A 11 -1.20 -9.19 -22.41
CA ALA A 11 -2.39 -9.55 -21.64
C ALA A 11 -3.62 -8.82 -22.17
N ALA A 12 -4.80 -9.26 -21.76
CA ALA A 12 -6.07 -8.57 -22.03
C ALA A 12 -6.39 -7.51 -20.96
N ILE A 13 -5.92 -7.70 -19.72
CA ILE A 13 -6.23 -6.85 -18.57
C ILE A 13 -4.93 -6.29 -17.98
N TYR A 14 -4.97 -5.04 -17.56
CA TYR A 14 -3.84 -4.32 -16.95
C TYR A 14 -4.30 -3.66 -15.65
N ALA A 15 -3.56 -3.89 -14.56
CA ALA A 15 -3.87 -3.32 -13.25
C ALA A 15 -2.61 -3.06 -12.43
N THR A 16 -2.73 -2.23 -11.40
CA THR A 16 -1.71 -2.11 -10.36
C THR A 16 -2.03 -3.05 -9.19
N ASP A 17 -1.02 -3.42 -8.43
CA ASP A 17 -1.17 -4.24 -7.22
C ASP A 17 -2.04 -3.56 -6.16
N ILE A 18 -2.00 -2.23 -6.06
CA ILE A 18 -2.86 -1.44 -5.18
C ILE A 18 -4.34 -1.72 -5.47
N ILE A 19 -4.76 -1.62 -6.73
CA ILE A 19 -6.15 -1.84 -7.14
C ILE A 19 -6.56 -3.30 -6.92
N LEU A 20 -5.69 -4.24 -7.33
CA LEU A 20 -5.99 -5.65 -7.13
C LEU A 20 -6.07 -6.04 -5.66
N SER A 21 -5.21 -5.48 -4.81
CA SER A 21 -5.27 -5.76 -3.38
C SER A 21 -6.59 -5.31 -2.74
N VAL A 22 -7.16 -4.20 -3.19
CA VAL A 22 -8.50 -3.76 -2.74
C VAL A 22 -9.57 -4.74 -3.18
N LEU A 23 -9.57 -5.14 -4.46
CA LEU A 23 -10.53 -6.14 -4.97
C LEU A 23 -10.42 -7.47 -4.23
N MET A 24 -9.20 -7.96 -4.01
CA MET A 24 -8.95 -9.25 -3.33
C MET A 24 -9.27 -9.19 -1.84
N CYS A 25 -9.15 -8.02 -1.22
CA CYS A 25 -9.43 -7.81 0.21
C CYS A 25 -10.80 -7.12 0.45
N ALA A 26 -11.63 -6.98 -0.56
CA ALA A 26 -12.92 -6.29 -0.47
C ALA A 26 -13.81 -6.74 0.71
N PRO A 27 -13.91 -8.03 1.07
CA PRO A 27 -14.71 -8.47 2.21
C PRO A 27 -14.19 -7.98 3.57
N ARG A 28 -12.98 -7.46 3.63
CA ARG A 28 -12.36 -6.94 4.87
C ARG A 28 -12.42 -5.42 4.98
N SER A 29 -12.73 -4.73 3.87
CA SER A 29 -12.80 -3.27 3.86
C SER A 29 -14.08 -2.79 4.53
N VAL A 30 -13.97 -1.78 5.39
CA VAL A 30 -15.11 -1.12 6.03
C VAL A 30 -15.41 0.24 5.39
N TYR A 31 -14.46 0.78 4.62
CA TYR A 31 -14.65 2.04 3.90
C TYR A 31 -15.09 1.76 2.46
N PRO A 32 -15.96 2.60 1.90
CA PRO A 32 -16.37 2.47 0.50
C PRO A 32 -15.18 2.72 -0.43
N TRP A 33 -15.14 2.03 -1.54
CA TRP A 33 -14.15 2.19 -2.59
C TRP A 33 -14.80 2.01 -3.96
N ASP A 34 -14.17 2.58 -4.97
CA ASP A 34 -14.53 2.40 -6.37
C ASP A 34 -13.28 2.32 -7.23
N ILE A 35 -13.39 1.70 -8.39
CA ILE A 35 -12.34 1.64 -9.40
C ILE A 35 -12.87 2.17 -10.72
N VAL A 36 -11.96 2.74 -11.51
CA VAL A 36 -12.24 3.17 -12.89
C VAL A 36 -11.81 2.07 -13.83
N ILE A 37 -12.70 1.66 -14.73
CA ILE A 37 -12.38 0.67 -15.75
C ILE A 37 -12.43 1.35 -17.11
N VAL A 38 -11.28 1.35 -17.80
CA VAL A 38 -11.13 1.92 -19.14
C VAL A 38 -10.92 0.78 -20.14
N ARG A 39 -11.69 0.78 -21.21
CA ARG A 39 -11.53 -0.16 -22.31
C ARG A 39 -10.95 0.56 -23.53
N GLU A 40 -9.84 0.04 -24.03
CA GLU A 40 -9.23 0.48 -25.30
C GLU A 40 -9.15 -0.72 -26.26
N GLY A 41 -10.03 -0.77 -27.22
CA GLY A 41 -10.14 -1.90 -28.17
C GLY A 41 -10.46 -3.21 -27.46
N ASP A 42 -9.53 -4.15 -27.52
CA ASP A 42 -9.60 -5.48 -26.87
C ASP A 42 -8.90 -5.50 -25.48
N LYS A 43 -8.41 -4.37 -25.01
CA LYS A 43 -7.70 -4.25 -23.74
C LYS A 43 -8.55 -3.54 -22.68
N VAL A 44 -8.36 -3.93 -21.43
CA VAL A 44 -9.04 -3.36 -20.26
C VAL A 44 -7.97 -2.90 -19.26
N PHE A 45 -8.11 -1.68 -18.78
CA PHE A 45 -7.24 -1.06 -17.79
C PHE A 45 -8.04 -0.77 -16.53
N PHE A 46 -7.55 -1.26 -15.41
CA PHE A 46 -8.08 -0.91 -14.09
C PHE A 46 -7.27 0.28 -13.57
N ASP A 47 -7.96 1.35 -13.25
CA ASP A 47 -7.39 2.61 -12.82
C ASP A 47 -8.11 3.12 -11.55
N LYS A 48 -7.63 4.20 -10.99
CA LYS A 48 -8.18 4.87 -9.83
C LYS A 48 -8.59 6.30 -10.17
N ARG A 49 -9.43 6.89 -9.34
CA ARG A 49 -9.66 8.34 -9.40
C ARG A 49 -8.47 9.08 -8.80
N ASP A 50 -8.11 10.20 -9.39
CA ASP A 50 -7.15 11.12 -8.80
C ASP A 50 -7.72 11.70 -7.49
N GLY A 51 -6.88 11.77 -6.46
CA GLY A 51 -7.28 12.21 -5.12
C GLY A 51 -8.26 11.28 -4.40
N GLY A 52 -8.41 10.04 -4.88
CA GLY A 52 -9.29 9.04 -4.28
C GLY A 52 -8.63 8.27 -3.12
N PRO A 53 -9.38 7.36 -2.47
CA PRO A 53 -8.93 6.61 -1.30
C PRO A 53 -7.75 5.66 -1.57
N PHE A 54 -7.42 5.41 -2.84
CA PHE A 54 -6.24 4.63 -3.22
C PHE A 54 -4.91 5.39 -3.10
N ASP A 55 -4.96 6.72 -2.94
CA ASP A 55 -3.77 7.55 -2.83
C ASP A 55 -3.19 7.55 -1.43
N THR A 56 -3.96 7.09 -0.45
CA THR A 56 -3.57 7.05 0.96
C THR A 56 -3.75 5.65 1.55
N VAL A 57 -3.12 5.43 2.69
CA VAL A 57 -3.19 4.17 3.44
C VAL A 57 -4.22 4.31 4.55
N THR A 58 -5.20 3.42 4.63
CA THR A 58 -6.16 3.41 5.74
C THR A 58 -5.52 2.97 7.05
N VAL A 59 -6.05 3.43 8.18
CA VAL A 59 -5.53 3.13 9.52
C VAL A 59 -6.66 2.73 10.46
N ASN A 60 -6.38 1.77 11.33
CA ASN A 60 -7.31 1.28 12.37
C ASN A 60 -8.72 0.97 11.86
N GLU A 61 -8.89 0.67 10.59
CA GLU A 61 -10.20 0.53 9.94
C GLU A 61 -11.03 -0.65 10.48
N ASN A 62 -10.39 -1.63 11.07
CA ASN A 62 -11.05 -2.80 11.67
C ASN A 62 -11.10 -2.73 13.21
N ALA A 63 -10.80 -1.58 13.80
CA ALA A 63 -10.89 -1.36 15.23
C ALA A 63 -12.35 -1.35 15.71
N ALA A 64 -12.56 -1.60 17.00
CA ALA A 64 -13.88 -1.48 17.61
C ALA A 64 -14.40 -0.02 17.59
N ASP A 65 -13.49 0.94 17.62
CA ASP A 65 -13.75 2.38 17.52
C ASP A 65 -12.80 2.95 16.44
N PRO A 66 -13.15 2.83 15.15
CA PRO A 66 -12.29 3.28 14.07
C PRO A 66 -12.24 4.81 14.00
N PRO A 67 -11.13 5.41 13.51
CA PRO A 67 -11.04 6.84 13.28
C PRO A 67 -12.15 7.31 12.33
N GLN A 68 -12.72 8.47 12.62
CA GLN A 68 -13.75 9.08 11.78
C GLN A 68 -13.32 10.49 11.38
N ASP A 69 -13.82 10.94 10.23
CA ASP A 69 -13.61 12.31 9.81
C ASP A 69 -14.55 13.25 10.57
N SER A 70 -14.01 14.37 11.03
CA SER A 70 -14.76 15.41 11.73
C SER A 70 -15.78 16.12 10.87
N THR A 71 -15.81 15.86 9.57
CA THR A 71 -16.74 16.43 8.58
C THR A 71 -18.04 15.66 8.45
N ALA A 72 -18.20 14.51 9.11
CA ALA A 72 -19.48 13.84 9.16
C ALA A 72 -20.46 14.73 9.95
N PRO A 73 -21.56 15.23 9.35
CA PRO A 73 -22.56 15.97 10.08
C PRO A 73 -23.11 15.06 11.18
N ASN A 74 -22.91 15.46 12.42
CA ASN A 74 -23.47 14.74 13.57
C ASN A 74 -25.01 14.86 13.45
N PRO A 75 -25.75 13.79 13.14
CA PRO A 75 -27.18 13.88 12.86
C PRO A 75 -28.01 14.29 14.08
N SER A 76 -27.36 14.55 15.23
CA SER A 76 -28.06 14.76 16.51
C SER A 76 -28.07 16.20 17.03
N ASN A 77 -27.40 17.18 16.43
CA ASN A 77 -27.36 18.53 16.97
C ASN A 77 -27.46 19.61 15.90
N SER A 78 -28.69 20.15 15.77
CA SER A 78 -29.09 21.30 14.95
C SER A 78 -28.73 22.69 15.56
N ASN A 79 -27.70 22.78 16.37
CA ASN A 79 -27.20 24.06 16.84
C ASN A 79 -25.79 24.26 16.22
N GLU A 80 -25.72 25.24 15.32
CA GLU A 80 -24.51 25.71 14.64
C GLU A 80 -23.44 26.14 15.65
N LYS A 81 -22.64 25.18 16.09
CA LYS A 81 -21.32 25.46 16.65
C LYS A 81 -20.31 25.51 15.52
N ALA A 82 -19.43 26.49 15.60
CA ALA A 82 -18.27 26.59 14.73
C ALA A 82 -17.60 25.21 14.62
N PRO A 83 -17.11 24.80 13.44
CA PRO A 83 -16.48 23.50 13.26
C PRO A 83 -15.38 23.32 14.30
N GLU A 84 -15.50 22.28 15.11
CA GLU A 84 -14.43 21.91 16.03
C GLU A 84 -13.17 21.60 15.22
N PRO A 85 -11.99 21.99 15.72
CA PRO A 85 -10.75 21.64 15.04
C PRO A 85 -10.70 20.12 14.87
N PRO A 86 -10.15 19.64 13.73
CA PRO A 86 -10.11 18.21 13.45
C PRO A 86 -9.39 17.47 14.58
N SER A 87 -9.95 16.36 15.02
CA SER A 87 -9.32 15.48 16.00
C SER A 87 -7.97 15.01 15.45
N ILE A 88 -6.99 14.84 16.33
CA ILE A 88 -5.65 14.35 15.97
C ILE A 88 -5.70 12.98 15.27
N ASN A 89 -6.67 12.14 15.58
CA ASN A 89 -6.84 10.81 14.99
C ASN A 89 -8.00 10.76 13.99
N THR A 90 -8.19 11.78 13.15
CA THR A 90 -9.15 11.66 12.06
C THR A 90 -8.68 10.65 11.00
N ALA A 91 -9.60 9.97 10.34
CA ALA A 91 -9.27 9.00 9.30
C ALA A 91 -8.40 9.63 8.18
N THR A 92 -8.75 10.82 7.72
CA THR A 92 -8.00 11.54 6.68
C THR A 92 -6.59 11.91 7.15
N SER A 93 -6.44 12.51 8.35
CA SER A 93 -5.13 12.91 8.86
C SER A 93 -4.21 11.72 9.07
N LEU A 94 -4.70 10.66 9.71
CA LEU A 94 -3.91 9.45 9.94
C LEU A 94 -3.55 8.72 8.64
N SER A 95 -4.43 8.71 7.65
CA SER A 95 -4.15 8.05 6.37
C SER A 95 -3.08 8.79 5.57
N GLN A 96 -3.08 10.11 5.60
CA GLN A 96 -2.01 10.92 5.01
C GLN A 96 -0.68 10.70 5.74
N GLU A 97 -0.69 10.79 7.05
CA GLU A 97 0.50 10.55 7.87
C GLU A 97 1.06 9.15 7.65
N ALA A 98 0.22 8.11 7.69
CA ALA A 98 0.62 6.74 7.43
C ALA A 98 1.26 6.55 6.05
N THR A 99 0.76 7.26 5.04
CA THR A 99 1.31 7.20 3.68
C THR A 99 2.73 7.77 3.64
N TYR A 100 2.96 8.95 4.23
CA TYR A 100 4.28 9.56 4.31
C TYR A 100 5.25 8.76 5.18
N ILE A 101 4.79 8.24 6.31
CA ILE A 101 5.61 7.39 7.20
C ILE A 101 6.06 6.13 6.45
N ASN A 102 5.16 5.47 5.72
CA ASN A 102 5.53 4.30 4.93
C ASN A 102 6.60 4.62 3.90
N GLN A 103 6.43 5.70 3.14
CA GLN A 103 7.40 6.12 2.12
C GLN A 103 8.77 6.44 2.74
N ASN A 104 8.79 7.25 3.78
CA ASN A 104 10.02 7.65 4.45
C ASN A 104 10.72 6.48 5.15
N PHE A 105 9.96 5.61 5.79
CA PHE A 105 10.51 4.42 6.44
C PHE A 105 11.14 3.48 5.41
N GLY A 106 10.46 3.23 4.30
CA GLY A 106 11.00 2.44 3.20
C GLY A 106 12.30 3.03 2.66
N PHE A 107 12.31 4.33 2.38
CA PHE A 107 13.48 5.05 1.89
C PHE A 107 14.66 4.99 2.87
N GLN A 108 14.43 5.25 4.15
CA GLN A 108 15.50 5.25 5.16
C GLN A 108 16.01 3.84 5.54
N SER A 109 15.19 2.82 5.32
CA SER A 109 15.54 1.44 5.65
C SER A 109 16.37 0.75 4.57
N VAL A 110 16.45 1.32 3.36
CA VAL A 110 17.20 0.78 2.24
C VAL A 110 18.60 1.37 2.20
N ILE A 111 19.60 0.51 2.10
CA ILE A 111 20.99 0.93 1.97
C ILE A 111 21.28 1.17 0.48
N GLU A 112 21.45 2.41 0.09
CA GLU A 112 21.76 2.80 -1.29
C GLU A 112 23.25 3.00 -1.56
N THR A 113 24.04 3.15 -0.50
CA THR A 113 25.48 3.39 -0.60
C THR A 113 26.24 2.09 -0.82
N SER A 114 27.17 2.13 -1.74
CA SER A 114 28.07 1.02 -2.10
C SER A 114 29.05 0.63 -0.99
N PRO A 115 29.55 -0.60 -0.98
CA PRO A 115 28.98 -1.87 -1.40
C PRO A 115 28.14 -2.53 -0.28
N PRO A 116 27.11 -3.28 -0.54
CA PRO A 116 26.74 -3.85 -1.83
C PRO A 116 26.02 -2.86 -2.72
N PRO A 117 26.24 -2.94 -4.03
CA PRO A 117 25.67 -1.98 -4.97
C PRO A 117 24.14 -2.08 -4.99
N ALA A 118 23.51 -0.92 -5.14
CA ALA A 118 22.11 -0.86 -5.54
C ALA A 118 21.90 -1.74 -6.78
N VAL A 119 20.75 -2.39 -6.87
CA VAL A 119 20.39 -3.15 -8.06
C VAL A 119 20.11 -2.19 -9.19
N ASN A 120 20.91 -2.24 -10.23
CA ASN A 120 20.61 -1.50 -11.45
C ASN A 120 19.39 -2.12 -12.12
N LEU A 121 18.27 -1.43 -12.10
CA LEU A 121 17.08 -1.85 -12.79
C LEU A 121 17.31 -1.82 -14.30
N TYR A 122 16.67 -2.74 -15.02
CA TYR A 122 16.77 -2.89 -16.47
C TYR A 122 16.41 -1.60 -17.24
N LYS A 123 15.56 -0.76 -16.63
CA LYS A 123 15.24 0.57 -17.14
C LYS A 123 15.22 1.56 -16.00
N PRO A 124 15.95 2.69 -16.12
CA PRO A 124 15.88 3.76 -15.14
C PRO A 124 14.48 4.36 -15.11
N ASN A 125 14.17 5.09 -14.05
CA ASN A 125 12.92 5.85 -13.93
C ASN A 125 12.87 6.93 -15.02
N PRO A 126 11.87 6.88 -15.94
CA PRO A 126 11.79 7.84 -17.05
C PRO A 126 11.38 9.25 -16.59
N PHE A 127 10.91 9.40 -15.37
CA PHE A 127 10.49 10.68 -14.78
C PHE A 127 11.59 11.37 -13.98
N TYR A 128 12.72 10.71 -13.80
CA TYR A 128 13.88 11.29 -13.12
C TYR A 128 14.80 11.90 -14.13
N GLY A 129 14.86 13.24 -14.13
CA GLY A 129 15.69 14.03 -15.03
C GLY A 129 17.09 14.30 -14.48
N PRO A 130 18.03 14.73 -15.31
CA PRO A 130 19.39 15.10 -14.88
C PRO A 130 19.41 16.32 -13.94
N ASP A 131 18.34 17.13 -13.94
CA ASP A 131 18.20 18.32 -13.10
C ASP A 131 17.58 18.02 -11.72
N GLU A 132 17.14 16.77 -11.47
CA GLU A 132 16.60 16.36 -10.19
C GLU A 132 17.74 16.23 -9.17
N THR A 133 17.68 17.01 -8.10
CA THR A 133 18.68 17.01 -7.04
C THR A 133 18.27 16.21 -5.81
N GLU A 134 16.97 15.96 -5.66
CA GLU A 134 16.45 15.21 -4.53
C GLU A 134 16.36 13.73 -4.85
N PRO A 135 16.82 12.86 -3.93
CA PRO A 135 16.71 11.42 -4.14
C PRO A 135 15.24 11.01 -4.15
N LEU A 136 14.85 10.24 -5.16
CA LEU A 136 13.57 9.57 -5.15
C LEU A 136 13.55 8.45 -4.11
N ALA A 137 12.37 8.17 -3.57
CA ALA A 137 12.17 6.97 -2.77
C ALA A 137 12.58 5.74 -3.60
N SER A 138 13.44 4.89 -3.02
CA SER A 138 13.92 3.69 -3.68
C SER A 138 12.81 2.66 -3.79
N CYS A 139 12.25 2.53 -4.97
CA CYS A 139 11.37 1.41 -5.29
C CYS A 139 11.59 0.96 -6.73
N GLY A 140 11.38 -0.33 -6.96
CA GLY A 140 11.39 -0.92 -8.29
C GLY A 140 10.02 -1.36 -8.72
N TYR A 141 9.70 -1.17 -10.00
CA TYR A 141 8.46 -1.69 -10.58
C TYR A 141 8.72 -3.02 -11.27
N ARG A 142 7.92 -4.01 -10.90
CA ARG A 142 7.92 -5.33 -11.52
C ARG A 142 6.58 -5.54 -12.23
N TYR A 143 6.63 -6.05 -13.46
CA TYR A 143 5.44 -6.40 -14.25
C TYR A 143 5.33 -7.91 -14.30
N ARG A 144 4.24 -8.46 -13.78
CA ARG A 144 3.98 -9.89 -13.77
C ARG A 144 2.68 -10.18 -14.51
N VAL A 145 2.66 -11.30 -15.21
CA VAL A 145 1.48 -11.77 -15.92
C VAL A 145 0.93 -12.98 -15.19
N PHE A 146 -0.35 -12.95 -14.90
CA PHE A 146 -1.07 -14.05 -14.28
C PHE A 146 -2.14 -14.55 -15.27
N ASP A 147 -2.29 -15.85 -15.32
CA ASP A 147 -3.36 -16.49 -16.03
C ASP A 147 -4.61 -16.54 -15.14
N LEU A 148 -5.74 -16.06 -15.66
CA LEU A 148 -7.03 -16.07 -14.98
C LEU A 148 -7.99 -17.09 -15.59
N GLY A 149 -7.57 -17.85 -16.59
CA GLY A 149 -8.37 -18.91 -17.21
C GLY A 149 -8.81 -19.95 -16.18
N ILE A 150 -10.10 -20.21 -16.10
CA ILE A 150 -10.67 -21.26 -15.24
C ILE A 150 -10.64 -22.60 -15.96
N THR A 151 -10.69 -22.56 -17.29
CA THR A 151 -10.65 -23.75 -18.14
C THR A 151 -9.46 -23.67 -19.10
N GLU A 152 -9.00 -24.81 -19.61
CA GLU A 152 -7.88 -24.89 -20.57
C GLU A 152 -8.12 -24.12 -21.88
N ASN A 153 -9.38 -23.80 -22.18
CA ASN A 153 -9.77 -23.08 -23.40
C ASN A 153 -9.85 -21.55 -23.21
N GLU A 154 -9.66 -21.05 -21.98
CA GLU A 154 -9.72 -19.64 -21.67
C GLU A 154 -8.30 -19.04 -21.59
N ASP A 155 -7.96 -18.16 -22.53
CA ASP A 155 -6.69 -17.42 -22.51
C ASP A 155 -6.93 -15.99 -22.00
N ILE A 156 -7.24 -15.87 -20.71
CA ILE A 156 -7.45 -14.59 -20.04
C ILE A 156 -6.25 -14.29 -19.15
N LYS A 157 -5.46 -13.30 -19.53
CA LYS A 157 -4.28 -12.88 -18.79
C LYS A 157 -4.40 -11.47 -18.25
N ILE A 158 -3.92 -11.28 -17.03
CA ILE A 158 -3.77 -9.97 -16.41
C ILE A 158 -2.29 -9.64 -16.21
N CYS A 159 -1.90 -8.45 -16.66
CA CYS A 159 -0.58 -7.89 -16.40
C CYS A 159 -0.66 -6.93 -15.21
N VAL A 160 0.06 -7.22 -14.16
CA VAL A 160 0.05 -6.45 -12.92
C VAL A 160 1.37 -5.71 -12.76
N ARG A 161 1.31 -4.38 -12.57
CA ARG A 161 2.45 -3.59 -12.10
C ARG A 161 2.49 -3.68 -10.57
N THR A 162 3.59 -4.17 -10.05
CA THR A 162 3.84 -4.29 -8.61
C THR A 162 5.05 -3.47 -8.19
N GLU A 163 5.13 -3.15 -6.91
CA GLU A 163 6.24 -2.42 -6.32
C GLU A 163 7.06 -3.34 -5.42
N VAL A 164 8.37 -3.15 -5.46
CA VAL A 164 9.34 -3.79 -4.56
C VAL A 164 10.27 -2.72 -4.03
N ASP A 165 10.57 -2.76 -2.74
CA ASP A 165 11.31 -1.69 -2.08
C ASP A 165 12.81 -2.02 -2.01
N ALA A 166 13.16 -3.29 -1.83
CA ALA A 166 14.53 -3.72 -1.64
C ALA A 166 14.75 -5.19 -2.03
N TYR A 167 15.98 -5.64 -1.89
CA TYR A 167 16.35 -7.05 -1.92
C TYR A 167 17.25 -7.39 -0.72
N LEU A 168 17.29 -8.67 -0.36
CA LEU A 168 18.13 -9.16 0.71
C LEU A 168 19.39 -9.78 0.13
N PRO A 169 20.58 -9.28 0.48
CA PRO A 169 21.85 -9.85 0.02
C PRO A 169 21.96 -11.34 0.38
N GLY A 170 22.48 -12.14 -0.57
CA GLY A 170 22.68 -13.57 -0.36
C GLY A 170 21.43 -14.45 -0.58
N GLN A 171 20.29 -13.87 -0.90
CA GLN A 171 19.05 -14.61 -1.19
C GLN A 171 18.73 -14.69 -2.70
N GLY A 172 19.75 -15.00 -3.51
CA GLY A 172 19.60 -15.17 -4.95
C GLY A 172 19.89 -13.92 -5.77
N ASN A 173 19.43 -13.90 -7.01
CA ASN A 173 19.68 -12.81 -7.96
C ASN A 173 18.44 -11.89 -8.07
N PRO A 174 18.50 -10.64 -7.59
CA PRO A 174 17.37 -9.73 -7.64
C PRO A 174 16.95 -9.35 -9.07
N GLN A 175 17.87 -9.37 -10.05
CA GLN A 175 17.53 -9.16 -11.46
C GLN A 175 16.65 -10.30 -12.02
N GLN A 176 16.74 -11.48 -11.43
CA GLN A 176 15.86 -12.62 -11.73
C GLN A 176 14.61 -12.65 -10.84
N GLY A 177 14.43 -11.64 -9.99
CA GLY A 177 13.30 -11.51 -9.09
C GLY A 177 13.40 -12.36 -7.82
N GLN A 178 14.60 -12.70 -7.38
CA GLN A 178 14.87 -13.44 -6.16
C GLN A 178 15.33 -12.49 -5.04
N GLY A 179 15.07 -12.86 -3.80
CA GLY A 179 15.42 -12.05 -2.63
C GLY A 179 14.68 -10.72 -2.50
N LEU A 180 13.62 -10.50 -3.27
CA LEU A 180 12.87 -9.25 -3.26
C LEU A 180 12.08 -9.08 -1.96
N THR A 181 12.01 -7.85 -1.49
CA THR A 181 11.42 -7.50 -0.20
C THR A 181 10.54 -6.26 -0.37
N THR A 182 9.40 -6.28 0.31
CA THR A 182 8.57 -5.09 0.53
C THR A 182 8.76 -4.59 1.95
N ILE A 183 8.72 -3.26 2.14
CA ILE A 183 8.94 -2.59 3.42
C ILE A 183 7.72 -1.76 3.73
N ARG A 184 7.17 -1.93 4.92
CA ARG A 184 5.97 -1.23 5.39
C ARG A 184 6.18 -0.77 6.83
N ALA A 185 5.53 0.33 7.21
CA ALA A 185 5.54 0.82 8.58
C ALA A 185 4.11 1.07 9.06
N LEU A 186 3.87 0.71 10.32
CA LEU A 186 2.69 1.16 11.05
C LEU A 186 3.01 2.54 11.62
N ASN A 187 2.06 3.47 11.48
CA ASN A 187 2.25 4.80 12.04
C ASN A 187 1.88 4.84 13.52
N GLU A 188 2.55 5.70 14.24
CA GLU A 188 2.18 6.05 15.60
C GLU A 188 0.90 6.91 15.61
N PHE A 189 0.08 6.77 16.64
CA PHE A 189 -1.11 7.58 16.90
C PHE A 189 -1.26 7.79 18.41
N ASP A 190 -2.07 8.77 18.83
CA ASP A 190 -2.34 8.96 20.26
C ASP A 190 -3.30 7.88 20.77
N PRO A 191 -2.84 6.95 21.65
CA PRO A 191 -3.66 5.85 22.13
C PRO A 191 -4.81 6.29 23.05
N ARG A 192 -4.82 7.55 23.50
CA ARG A 192 -5.85 8.12 24.37
C ARG A 192 -6.89 8.94 23.62
N ALA A 193 -6.61 9.29 22.36
CA ALA A 193 -7.56 10.04 21.56
C ALA A 193 -8.70 9.16 21.02
N PRO A 194 -9.86 9.72 20.72
CA PRO A 194 -10.92 9.01 20.00
C PRO A 194 -10.38 8.41 18.68
N GLY A 195 -10.84 7.21 18.34
CA GLY A 195 -10.37 6.51 17.14
C GLY A 195 -9.11 5.66 17.34
N ALA A 196 -8.56 5.59 18.55
CA ALA A 196 -7.40 4.77 18.86
C ALA A 196 -7.68 3.25 18.88
N GLY A 197 -8.95 2.82 18.81
CA GLY A 197 -9.32 1.42 18.73
C GLY A 197 -8.98 0.58 19.94
N GLY A 198 -8.79 1.20 21.11
CA GLY A 198 -8.40 0.52 22.35
C GLY A 198 -6.97 -0.02 22.34
N ALA A 199 -6.11 0.52 21.49
CA ALA A 199 -4.72 0.12 21.40
C ALA A 199 -3.96 0.43 22.71
N PRO A 200 -3.10 -0.47 23.22
CA PRO A 200 -2.24 -0.18 24.34
C PRO A 200 -1.18 0.86 23.94
N ASP A 201 -0.80 1.70 24.88
CA ASP A 201 0.34 2.62 24.69
C ASP A 201 1.62 1.81 24.48
N TRP A 202 2.09 1.74 23.26
CA TRP A 202 3.24 0.93 22.86
C TRP A 202 4.53 1.39 23.56
N ARG A 203 4.71 2.68 23.80
CA ARG A 203 5.91 3.22 24.46
C ARG A 203 6.11 2.67 25.88
N SER A 204 5.02 2.54 26.62
CA SER A 204 5.05 2.03 27.99
C SER A 204 4.85 0.51 28.10
N LYS A 205 4.32 -0.14 27.06
CA LYS A 205 3.88 -1.54 27.11
C LYS A 205 4.70 -2.48 26.22
N LEU A 206 5.49 -1.96 25.27
CA LEU A 206 6.18 -2.81 24.31
C LEU A 206 7.13 -3.82 24.97
N ASP A 207 7.88 -3.41 25.99
CA ASP A 207 8.82 -4.32 26.68
C ASP A 207 8.12 -5.40 27.50
N SER A 208 7.03 -5.03 28.18
CA SER A 208 6.33 -5.94 29.09
C SER A 208 5.16 -6.71 28.46
N GLN A 209 4.56 -6.16 27.40
CA GLN A 209 3.35 -6.69 26.77
C GLN A 209 3.42 -6.67 25.24
N ARG A 210 4.59 -6.94 24.68
CA ARG A 210 4.84 -6.91 23.23
C ARG A 210 3.81 -7.70 22.43
N GLY A 211 3.46 -8.89 22.87
CA GLY A 211 2.45 -9.72 22.21
C GLY A 211 1.08 -9.07 22.15
N ALA A 212 0.66 -8.38 23.22
CA ALA A 212 -0.63 -7.68 23.25
C ALA A 212 -0.63 -6.45 22.33
N VAL A 213 0.48 -5.67 22.29
CA VAL A 213 0.64 -4.53 21.38
C VAL A 213 0.52 -5.01 19.94
N VAL A 214 1.34 -5.99 19.54
CA VAL A 214 1.35 -6.52 18.17
C VAL A 214 0.00 -7.12 17.79
N ALA A 215 -0.62 -7.90 18.66
CA ALA A 215 -1.93 -8.51 18.38
C ALA A 215 -3.03 -7.45 18.18
N THR A 216 -3.00 -6.36 18.96
CA THR A 216 -3.97 -5.27 18.82
C THR A 216 -3.76 -4.52 17.50
N GLU A 217 -2.52 -4.20 17.14
CA GLU A 217 -2.20 -3.56 15.88
C GLU A 217 -2.58 -4.42 14.67
N MET A 218 -2.30 -5.71 14.72
CA MET A 218 -2.71 -6.66 13.67
C MET A 218 -4.24 -6.74 13.54
N LYS A 219 -4.97 -6.69 14.64
CA LYS A 219 -6.44 -6.66 14.63
C LYS A 219 -6.96 -5.37 14.02
N ASN A 220 -6.51 -4.24 14.55
CA ASN A 220 -7.02 -2.92 14.15
C ASN A 220 -6.69 -2.57 12.70
N ASN A 221 -5.58 -3.08 12.17
CA ASN A 221 -5.10 -2.84 10.81
C ASN A 221 -5.26 -4.07 9.91
N SER A 222 -6.17 -4.99 10.20
CA SER A 222 -6.21 -6.29 9.52
C SER A 222 -6.48 -6.18 8.02
N CYS A 223 -7.29 -5.23 7.57
CA CYS A 223 -7.52 -5.01 6.14
C CYS A 223 -6.27 -4.43 5.46
N LYS A 224 -5.63 -3.43 6.06
CA LYS A 224 -4.38 -2.83 5.56
C LYS A 224 -3.28 -3.88 5.44
N LEU A 225 -3.06 -4.68 6.48
CA LEU A 225 -2.06 -5.74 6.48
C LEU A 225 -2.38 -6.83 5.45
N ALA A 226 -3.65 -7.17 5.24
CA ALA A 226 -4.06 -8.09 4.19
C ALA A 226 -3.76 -7.52 2.80
N LYS A 227 -4.05 -6.25 2.54
CA LYS A 227 -3.71 -5.58 1.27
C LYS A 227 -2.20 -5.59 1.03
N TRP A 228 -1.39 -5.25 2.01
CA TRP A 228 0.07 -5.29 1.89
C TRP A 228 0.61 -6.70 1.64
N THR A 229 0.02 -7.71 2.29
CA THR A 229 0.36 -9.12 2.04
C THR A 229 0.06 -9.51 0.59
N VAL A 230 -1.12 -9.15 0.09
CA VAL A 230 -1.50 -9.40 -1.31
C VAL A 230 -0.56 -8.70 -2.28
N GLN A 231 -0.22 -7.43 -2.03
CA GLN A 231 0.75 -6.69 -2.85
C GLN A 231 2.11 -7.40 -2.89
N SER A 232 2.60 -7.84 -1.74
CA SER A 232 3.87 -8.59 -1.64
C SER A 232 3.83 -9.92 -2.40
N ILE A 233 2.74 -10.65 -2.33
CA ILE A 233 2.52 -11.89 -3.08
C ILE A 233 2.47 -11.60 -4.59
N LEU A 234 1.71 -10.60 -5.00
CA LEU A 234 1.62 -10.18 -6.40
C LEU A 234 2.99 -9.73 -6.93
N ALA A 235 3.79 -9.04 -6.12
CA ALA A 235 5.15 -8.66 -6.47
C ALA A 235 6.10 -9.87 -6.56
N GLY A 236 5.76 -10.99 -5.93
CA GLY A 236 6.64 -12.13 -5.74
C GLY A 236 7.81 -11.79 -4.82
N ALA A 237 7.54 -10.95 -3.82
CA ALA A 237 8.47 -10.69 -2.74
C ALA A 237 8.54 -11.92 -1.82
N GLU A 238 9.74 -12.26 -1.39
CA GLU A 238 9.96 -13.40 -0.48
C GLU A 238 9.71 -13.02 0.97
N GLN A 239 9.82 -11.73 1.27
CA GLN A 239 9.60 -11.20 2.61
C GLN A 239 8.90 -9.84 2.56
N MET A 240 8.11 -9.57 3.59
CA MET A 240 7.62 -8.25 3.93
C MET A 240 8.19 -7.86 5.29
N LYS A 241 8.88 -6.72 5.35
CA LYS A 241 9.36 -6.14 6.62
C LYS A 241 8.36 -5.10 7.09
N ILE A 242 8.04 -5.17 8.38
CA ILE A 242 7.12 -4.23 9.03
C ILE A 242 7.88 -3.58 10.18
N GLY A 243 7.85 -2.24 10.22
CA GLY A 243 8.39 -1.41 11.28
C GLY A 243 7.32 -0.66 12.04
#